data_9042f624ad970cc44d5b537c0935e82f
#
_entry.id   9042f624ad970cc44d5b537c0935e82f
#
_cell.length_a   1.000
_cell.length_b   1.000
_cell.length_c   1.000
_cell.angle_alpha   90.00
_cell.angle_beta   90.00
_cell.angle_gamma   90.00
#
_symmetry.space_group_name_H-M   'P 1'
#
loop_
_entity.id
_entity.type
_entity.pdbx_description
1 polymer ?
#
loop_
_entity_poly.entity_id
_entity_poly.type
_entity_poly.pdbx_seq_one_letter_code
_entity_poly.pdbx_strand_id
1 'polypeptide(L)'
;MGLAYKTKFEFRKASREFARVLDLDKGLVEEADREYALMQKIERAMPGSTIGKQIAIQESITRADLAALFIHELQIDDLYKRRAKRTFDTAYKAPGKTFQAGEYVKTPPATDIENHVLKADIDAVIAIGIKGLQPFPDHTFKPDKPTTRAEFAMIVEDIMITITRDTGLATMFIGNQSPFPDLRNDLPYFNAVMVCTTRGIMNAKDAGTGEFDAAGSIPGADALLSIRTLKAQLAKY
;
A
#
# COMPACT_ATOMS: atom_id res chain seq x y z
N MET A 1 -24.68 -14.80 -11.78
CA MET A 1 -24.99 -14.33 -10.41
C MET A 1 -23.71 -13.88 -9.68
N GLY A 2 -22.61 -14.63 -9.67
CA GLY A 2 -21.36 -14.28 -8.98
C GLY A 2 -20.83 -12.87 -9.31
N LEU A 3 -20.73 -12.52 -10.59
CA LEU A 3 -20.29 -11.17 -11.03
C LEU A 3 -21.21 -10.05 -10.51
N ALA A 4 -22.53 -10.27 -10.48
CA ALA A 4 -23.48 -9.29 -9.95
C ALA A 4 -23.31 -9.06 -8.43
N TYR A 5 -22.93 -10.08 -7.68
CA TYR A 5 -22.59 -9.93 -6.26
C TYR A 5 -21.23 -9.24 -6.07
N LYS A 6 -20.24 -9.54 -6.93
CA LYS A 6 -18.93 -8.86 -6.94
C LYS A 6 -19.09 -7.34 -7.11
N THR A 7 -19.90 -6.89 -8.08
CA THR A 7 -20.14 -5.46 -8.33
C THR A 7 -20.89 -4.75 -7.19
N LYS A 8 -21.64 -5.50 -6.37
CA LYS A 8 -22.29 -5.01 -5.15
C LYS A 8 -21.42 -5.11 -3.91
N PHE A 9 -20.17 -5.53 -4.06
CA PHE A 9 -19.22 -5.78 -2.96
C PHE A 9 -19.70 -6.83 -1.94
N GLU A 10 -20.59 -7.72 -2.36
CA GLU A 10 -21.10 -8.84 -1.58
C GLU A 10 -20.21 -10.08 -1.80
N PHE A 11 -18.92 -9.95 -1.46
CA PHE A 11 -17.87 -10.91 -1.82
C PHE A 11 -18.15 -12.35 -1.38
N ARG A 12 -18.70 -12.54 -0.17
CA ARG A 12 -19.09 -13.88 0.31
C ARG A 12 -20.17 -14.56 -0.55
N LYS A 13 -21.14 -13.76 -1.06
CA LYS A 13 -22.15 -14.30 -1.95
C LYS A 13 -21.55 -14.60 -3.32
N ALA A 14 -20.71 -13.70 -3.82
CA ALA A 14 -19.98 -13.92 -5.07
C ALA A 14 -19.15 -15.20 -5.01
N SER A 15 -18.36 -15.39 -3.95
CA SER A 15 -17.55 -16.57 -3.69
C SER A 15 -18.37 -17.86 -3.75
N ARG A 16 -19.54 -17.89 -3.10
CA ARG A 16 -20.43 -19.07 -3.13
C ARG A 16 -20.97 -19.39 -4.53
N GLU A 17 -21.31 -18.37 -5.30
CA GLU A 17 -21.80 -18.58 -6.67
C GLU A 17 -20.68 -19.09 -7.60
N PHE A 18 -19.44 -18.61 -7.45
CA PHE A 18 -18.32 -19.13 -8.21
C PHE A 18 -17.97 -20.56 -7.80
N ALA A 19 -17.99 -20.88 -6.51
CA ALA A 19 -17.81 -22.25 -6.03
C ALA A 19 -18.83 -23.23 -6.65
N ARG A 20 -20.11 -22.83 -6.76
CA ARG A 20 -21.13 -23.65 -7.44
C ARG A 20 -20.83 -23.91 -8.90
N VAL A 21 -20.22 -22.95 -9.61
CA VAL A 21 -19.81 -23.16 -11.01
C VAL A 21 -18.69 -24.19 -11.09
N LEU A 22 -17.73 -24.16 -10.15
CA LEU A 22 -16.65 -25.11 -10.05
C LEU A 22 -17.18 -26.54 -9.76
N ASP A 23 -18.17 -26.66 -8.85
CA ASP A 23 -18.80 -27.92 -8.51
C ASP A 23 -19.55 -28.57 -9.70
N LEU A 24 -20.10 -27.72 -10.60
CA LEU A 24 -20.82 -28.20 -11.78
C LEU A 24 -19.90 -28.72 -12.89
N ASP A 25 -18.65 -28.35 -12.89
CA ASP A 25 -17.59 -28.72 -13.85
C ASP A 25 -18.06 -28.63 -15.34
N LYS A 26 -18.81 -27.57 -15.67
CA LYS A 26 -19.39 -27.34 -17.00
C LYS A 26 -19.11 -25.94 -17.49
N GLY A 27 -18.17 -25.81 -18.44
CA GLY A 27 -17.82 -24.51 -19.06
C GLY A 27 -17.39 -23.46 -18.02
N LEU A 28 -16.75 -22.40 -18.42
CA LEU A 28 -16.34 -21.25 -17.57
C LEU A 28 -15.59 -21.62 -16.26
N VAL A 29 -15.05 -22.84 -16.14
CA VAL A 29 -14.37 -23.34 -14.92
C VAL A 29 -13.16 -22.48 -14.61
N GLU A 30 -12.31 -22.21 -15.61
CA GLU A 30 -11.12 -21.37 -15.41
C GLU A 30 -11.43 -19.93 -14.98
N GLU A 31 -12.50 -19.34 -15.55
CA GLU A 31 -12.94 -18.01 -15.15
C GLU A 31 -13.51 -18.01 -13.74
N ALA A 32 -14.32 -19.03 -13.41
CA ALA A 32 -14.89 -19.19 -12.08
C ALA A 32 -13.81 -19.41 -11.03
N ASP A 33 -12.75 -20.16 -11.34
CA ASP A 33 -11.63 -20.40 -10.43
C ASP A 33 -10.86 -19.13 -10.14
N ARG A 34 -10.53 -18.34 -11.17
CA ARG A 34 -9.88 -17.03 -11.00
C ARG A 34 -10.71 -16.08 -10.14
N GLU A 35 -12.01 -15.97 -10.42
CA GLU A 35 -12.91 -15.12 -9.67
C GLU A 35 -13.12 -15.63 -8.24
N TYR A 36 -13.22 -16.95 -8.05
CA TYR A 36 -13.29 -17.54 -6.72
C TYR A 36 -12.03 -17.24 -5.89
N ALA A 37 -10.84 -17.45 -6.47
CA ALA A 37 -9.57 -17.15 -5.82
C ALA A 37 -9.46 -15.65 -5.45
N LEU A 38 -9.92 -14.75 -6.34
CA LEU A 38 -9.97 -13.31 -6.05
C LEU A 38 -10.91 -13.02 -4.87
N MET A 39 -12.12 -13.58 -4.86
CA MET A 39 -13.07 -13.38 -3.74
C MET A 39 -12.48 -13.87 -2.43
N GLN A 40 -11.86 -15.05 -2.40
CA GLN A 40 -11.18 -15.59 -1.23
C GLN A 40 -10.05 -14.66 -0.73
N LYS A 41 -9.30 -14.07 -1.65
CA LYS A 41 -8.25 -13.12 -1.31
C LYS A 41 -8.82 -11.85 -0.70
N ILE A 42 -9.88 -11.27 -1.27
CA ILE A 42 -10.56 -10.08 -0.76
C ILE A 42 -11.20 -10.35 0.61
N GLU A 43 -11.83 -11.51 0.80
CA GLU A 43 -12.39 -11.90 2.09
C GLU A 43 -11.32 -11.99 3.19
N ARG A 44 -10.13 -12.50 2.85
CA ARG A 44 -8.99 -12.52 3.78
C ARG A 44 -8.43 -11.12 4.07
N ALA A 45 -8.41 -10.24 3.06
CA ALA A 45 -7.97 -8.85 3.23
C ALA A 45 -8.94 -8.03 4.10
N MET A 46 -10.22 -8.38 4.11
CA MET A 46 -11.29 -7.74 4.93
C MET A 46 -11.32 -6.21 4.79
N PRO A 47 -11.51 -5.66 3.57
CA PRO A 47 -11.60 -4.21 3.40
C PRO A 47 -12.71 -3.61 4.26
N GLY A 48 -12.35 -2.61 5.08
CA GLY A 48 -13.29 -1.96 6.01
C GLY A 48 -14.08 -0.83 5.36
N SER A 49 -13.48 -0.12 4.43
CA SER A 49 -14.06 1.04 3.77
C SER A 49 -14.73 0.69 2.43
N THR A 50 -15.64 1.55 1.98
CA THR A 50 -16.22 1.43 0.63
C THR A 50 -15.16 1.60 -0.46
N ILE A 51 -14.23 2.56 -0.27
CA ILE A 51 -13.12 2.79 -1.18
C ILE A 51 -12.22 1.55 -1.24
N GLY A 52 -11.88 0.96 -0.09
CA GLY A 52 -11.12 -0.29 -0.03
C GLY A 52 -11.79 -1.43 -0.81
N LYS A 53 -13.13 -1.56 -0.73
CA LYS A 53 -13.87 -2.56 -1.50
C LYS A 53 -13.85 -2.29 -3.01
N GLN A 54 -13.92 -1.03 -3.42
CA GLN A 54 -13.82 -0.64 -4.83
C GLN A 54 -12.43 -0.94 -5.39
N ILE A 55 -11.39 -0.61 -4.63
CA ILE A 55 -10.00 -0.88 -5.03
C ILE A 55 -9.69 -2.39 -5.03
N ALA A 56 -10.30 -3.17 -4.11
CA ALA A 56 -10.07 -4.61 -3.99
C ALA A 56 -10.28 -5.40 -5.28
N ILE A 57 -11.20 -4.97 -6.14
CA ILE A 57 -11.54 -5.66 -7.39
C ILE A 57 -10.72 -5.19 -8.60
N GLN A 58 -9.83 -4.21 -8.42
CA GLN A 58 -9.00 -3.69 -9.51
C GLN A 58 -7.81 -4.62 -9.77
N GLU A 59 -7.50 -4.86 -11.04
CA GLU A 59 -6.34 -5.65 -11.46
C GLU A 59 -5.02 -4.90 -11.29
N SER A 60 -5.07 -3.57 -11.25
CA SER A 60 -3.92 -2.70 -11.06
C SER A 60 -4.36 -1.45 -10.33
N ILE A 61 -3.73 -1.14 -9.20
CA ILE A 61 -4.01 0.09 -8.47
C ILE A 61 -3.13 1.23 -8.94
N THR A 62 -3.67 2.44 -8.83
CA THR A 62 -2.97 3.68 -9.14
C THR A 62 -2.28 4.27 -7.90
N ARG A 63 -1.50 5.32 -8.09
CA ARG A 63 -0.91 6.08 -6.97
C ARG A 63 -1.98 6.74 -6.09
N ALA A 64 -3.10 7.18 -6.69
CA ALA A 64 -4.23 7.74 -5.96
C ALA A 64 -4.94 6.65 -5.14
N ASP A 65 -5.16 5.47 -5.72
CA ASP A 65 -5.73 4.34 -4.99
C ASP A 65 -4.87 3.95 -3.79
N LEU A 66 -3.55 3.93 -3.97
CA LEU A 66 -2.62 3.62 -2.88
C LEU A 66 -2.68 4.66 -1.76
N ALA A 67 -2.79 5.96 -2.10
CA ALA A 67 -3.00 7.02 -1.12
C ALA A 67 -4.28 6.79 -0.30
N ALA A 68 -5.40 6.50 -0.99
CA ALA A 68 -6.67 6.21 -0.34
C ALA A 68 -6.60 4.95 0.56
N LEU A 69 -5.93 3.89 0.13
CA LEU A 69 -5.75 2.69 0.95
C LEU A 69 -4.95 2.97 2.23
N PHE A 70 -3.90 3.79 2.15
CA PHE A 70 -3.14 4.15 3.35
C PHE A 70 -3.95 5.00 4.33
N ILE A 71 -4.79 5.89 3.85
CA ILE A 71 -5.67 6.70 4.72
C ILE A 71 -6.79 5.83 5.31
N HIS A 72 -7.55 5.12 4.48
CA HIS A 72 -8.79 4.47 4.92
C HIS A 72 -8.58 3.08 5.54
N GLU A 73 -7.60 2.29 5.08
CA GLU A 73 -7.38 0.92 5.57
C GLU A 73 -6.23 0.82 6.57
N LEU A 74 -5.10 1.46 6.30
CA LEU A 74 -3.96 1.47 7.23
C LEU A 74 -4.17 2.45 8.39
N GLN A 75 -4.91 3.55 8.15
CA GLN A 75 -5.08 4.66 9.10
C GLN A 75 -3.72 5.30 9.44
N ILE A 76 -2.97 5.58 8.39
CA ILE A 76 -1.56 5.99 8.49
C ILE A 76 -1.39 7.33 9.21
N ASP A 77 -2.37 8.21 9.09
CA ASP A 77 -2.40 9.52 9.77
C ASP A 77 -2.37 9.35 11.31
N ASP A 78 -3.11 8.39 11.84
CA ASP A 78 -3.11 8.08 13.28
C ASP A 78 -1.79 7.44 13.71
N LEU A 79 -1.19 6.58 12.89
CA LEU A 79 0.11 5.98 13.16
C LEU A 79 1.21 7.05 13.22
N TYR A 80 1.22 7.99 12.27
CA TYR A 80 2.20 9.08 12.25
C TYR A 80 1.97 10.09 13.37
N LYS A 81 0.72 10.46 13.68
CA LYS A 81 0.39 11.35 14.83
C LYS A 81 0.84 10.78 16.17
N ARG A 82 0.64 9.47 16.41
CA ARG A 82 1.14 8.80 17.62
C ARG A 82 2.66 8.84 17.73
N ARG A 83 3.35 8.85 16.58
CA ARG A 83 4.81 8.85 16.47
C ARG A 83 5.42 10.24 16.42
N ALA A 84 4.65 11.28 16.06
CA ALA A 84 5.12 12.65 16.17
C ALA A 84 5.60 12.87 17.61
N LYS A 85 6.90 13.13 17.78
CA LYS A 85 7.46 13.46 19.10
C LYS A 85 6.67 14.63 19.63
N ARG A 86 6.10 14.52 20.84
CA ARG A 86 5.84 15.68 21.67
C ARG A 86 7.19 16.28 22.01
N THR A 87 7.73 17.11 21.15
CA THR A 87 8.88 17.94 21.46
C THR A 87 8.40 19.01 22.42
N PHE A 88 8.52 18.73 23.71
CA PHE A 88 8.51 19.80 24.69
C PHE A 88 9.78 20.60 24.41
N ASP A 89 9.61 21.82 23.92
CA ASP A 89 10.70 22.76 23.78
C ASP A 89 11.17 23.15 25.20
N THR A 90 12.23 22.47 25.64
CA THR A 90 12.88 22.74 26.94
C THR A 90 13.92 23.86 26.83
N ALA A 91 14.08 24.49 25.65
CA ALA A 91 15.01 25.58 25.48
C ALA A 91 14.52 26.83 26.28
N TYR A 92 15.41 27.39 27.07
CA TYR A 92 15.16 28.66 27.76
C TYR A 92 14.89 29.74 26.73
N LYS A 93 13.69 30.35 26.78
CA LYS A 93 13.31 31.48 25.96
C LYS A 93 13.41 32.76 26.79
N ALA A 94 14.28 33.68 26.40
CA ALA A 94 14.35 34.98 27.02
C ALA A 94 12.98 35.68 26.89
N PRO A 95 12.48 36.39 27.97
CA PRO A 95 11.26 37.14 27.91
C PRO A 95 11.31 38.18 26.77
N GLY A 96 10.33 38.18 25.87
CA GLY A 96 10.23 39.13 24.76
C GLY A 96 10.46 38.58 23.36
N LYS A 97 10.87 37.31 23.17
CA LYS A 97 10.89 36.69 21.86
C LYS A 97 9.66 35.78 21.65
N THR A 98 8.77 36.24 20.79
CA THR A 98 7.65 35.44 20.32
C THR A 98 8.18 34.19 19.62
N PHE A 99 7.64 33.03 19.97
CA PHE A 99 7.93 31.76 19.30
C PHE A 99 7.47 31.89 17.84
N GLN A 100 8.40 31.92 16.91
CA GLN A 100 8.14 31.55 15.53
C GLN A 100 8.26 30.02 15.47
N ALA A 101 7.11 29.36 15.37
CA ALA A 101 7.10 27.94 14.96
C ALA A 101 7.92 27.87 13.68
N GLY A 102 8.96 27.04 13.67
CA GLY A 102 9.74 26.84 12.46
C GLY A 102 8.77 26.57 11.31
N GLU A 103 8.87 27.34 10.23
CA GLU A 103 8.07 27.10 9.04
C GLU A 103 8.30 25.65 8.64
N TYR A 104 7.26 24.84 8.83
CA TYR A 104 7.22 23.58 8.13
C TYR A 104 7.32 23.92 6.64
N VAL A 105 8.36 23.47 5.99
CA VAL A 105 8.44 23.53 4.54
C VAL A 105 7.23 22.77 4.02
N LYS A 106 6.15 23.50 3.73
CA LYS A 106 4.96 22.91 3.13
C LYS A 106 5.39 22.37 1.78
N THR A 107 5.33 21.06 1.62
CA THR A 107 5.48 20.46 0.29
C THR A 107 4.51 21.17 -0.64
N PRO A 108 4.96 21.70 -1.79
CA PRO A 108 4.05 22.36 -2.71
C PRO A 108 2.87 21.45 -3.06
N PRO A 109 1.66 21.99 -3.18
CA PRO A 109 0.51 21.19 -3.58
C PRO A 109 0.75 20.61 -4.98
N ALA A 110 0.24 19.40 -5.22
CA ALA A 110 0.29 18.81 -6.54
C ALA A 110 -0.63 19.56 -7.51
N THR A 111 -0.17 19.75 -8.75
CA THR A 111 -0.85 20.60 -9.75
C THR A 111 -1.90 19.85 -10.57
N ASP A 112 -1.85 18.52 -10.57
CA ASP A 112 -2.64 17.64 -11.44
C ASP A 112 -3.76 16.87 -10.72
N ILE A 113 -4.08 17.26 -9.48
CA ILE A 113 -5.08 16.56 -8.65
C ILE A 113 -6.37 17.35 -8.41
N GLU A 114 -6.50 18.57 -8.94
CA GLU A 114 -7.56 19.50 -8.58
C GLU A 114 -8.97 18.92 -8.77
N ASN A 115 -9.18 18.17 -9.85
CA ASN A 115 -10.47 17.54 -10.17
C ASN A 115 -10.48 16.02 -9.87
N HIS A 116 -9.47 15.49 -9.17
CA HIS A 116 -9.40 14.06 -8.91
C HIS A 116 -10.31 13.67 -7.74
N VAL A 117 -11.04 12.55 -7.88
CA VAL A 117 -12.01 12.07 -6.86
C VAL A 117 -11.33 11.81 -5.51
N LEU A 118 -10.08 11.34 -5.51
CA LEU A 118 -9.28 11.03 -4.32
C LEU A 118 -8.35 12.18 -3.92
N LYS A 119 -8.64 13.44 -4.33
CA LYS A 119 -7.82 14.60 -4.00
C LYS A 119 -7.53 14.72 -2.51
N ALA A 120 -8.54 14.54 -1.68
CA ALA A 120 -8.40 14.66 -0.23
C ALA A 120 -7.40 13.63 0.36
N ASP A 121 -7.42 12.41 -0.14
CA ASP A 121 -6.50 11.34 0.29
C ASP A 121 -5.07 11.63 -0.20
N ILE A 122 -4.93 12.15 -1.43
CA ILE A 122 -3.64 12.55 -1.99
C ILE A 122 -3.04 13.70 -1.18
N ASP A 123 -3.82 14.75 -0.92
CA ASP A 123 -3.37 15.89 -0.10
C ASP A 123 -2.95 15.43 1.31
N ALA A 124 -3.69 14.48 1.89
CA ALA A 124 -3.37 13.93 3.21
C ALA A 124 -2.03 13.18 3.22
N VAL A 125 -1.76 12.28 2.26
CA VAL A 125 -0.48 11.54 2.22
C VAL A 125 0.71 12.44 1.91
N ILE A 126 0.51 13.50 1.09
CA ILE A 126 1.52 14.53 0.83
C ILE A 126 1.83 15.30 2.13
N ALA A 127 0.80 15.73 2.86
CA ALA A 127 0.95 16.45 4.12
C ALA A 127 1.62 15.61 5.23
N ILE A 128 1.35 14.31 5.28
CA ILE A 128 2.01 13.36 6.19
C ILE A 128 3.48 13.19 5.82
N GLY A 129 3.85 13.34 4.55
CA GLY A 129 5.21 13.21 4.08
C GLY A 129 5.63 11.78 3.74
N ILE A 130 4.71 10.94 3.24
CA ILE A 130 5.01 9.55 2.89
C ILE A 130 5.95 9.54 1.68
N LYS A 131 7.15 8.99 1.84
CA LYS A 131 8.10 8.84 0.73
C LYS A 131 7.52 7.94 -0.35
N GLY A 132 7.77 8.28 -1.60
CA GLY A 132 7.19 7.59 -2.76
C GLY A 132 5.79 8.08 -3.14
N LEU A 133 5.07 8.79 -2.24
CA LEU A 133 3.80 9.47 -2.53
C LEU A 133 3.91 11.00 -2.44
N GLN A 134 5.11 11.54 -2.57
CA GLN A 134 5.32 12.97 -2.73
C GLN A 134 5.13 13.39 -4.20
N PRO A 135 4.79 14.67 -4.48
CA PRO A 135 4.83 15.19 -5.83
C PRO A 135 6.21 15.02 -6.47
N PHE A 136 6.23 14.80 -7.76
CA PHE A 136 7.46 14.77 -8.54
C PHE A 136 8.10 16.17 -8.63
N PRO A 137 9.35 16.30 -9.10
CA PRO A 137 10.02 17.61 -9.26
C PRO A 137 9.29 18.60 -10.17
N ASP A 138 8.42 18.11 -11.06
CA ASP A 138 7.53 18.89 -11.92
C ASP A 138 6.23 19.34 -11.23
N HIS A 139 6.13 19.12 -9.91
CA HIS A 139 4.96 19.36 -9.06
C HIS A 139 3.71 18.57 -9.44
N THR A 140 3.83 17.50 -10.23
CA THR A 140 2.72 16.57 -10.50
C THR A 140 2.72 15.41 -9.49
N PHE A 141 1.54 14.89 -9.16
CA PHE A 141 1.39 13.66 -8.36
C PHE A 141 1.28 12.42 -9.24
N LYS A 142 0.75 12.58 -10.44
CA LYS A 142 0.40 11.52 -11.40
C LYS A 142 -0.57 10.50 -10.78
N PRO A 143 -1.79 10.94 -10.42
CA PRO A 143 -2.74 10.14 -9.66
C PRO A 143 -3.08 8.82 -10.34
N ASP A 144 -3.24 8.82 -11.66
CA ASP A 144 -3.63 7.65 -12.46
C ASP A 144 -2.46 6.73 -12.84
N LYS A 145 -1.22 7.07 -12.44
CA LYS A 145 -0.07 6.22 -12.72
C LYS A 145 -0.21 4.89 -11.96
N PRO A 146 -0.14 3.73 -12.65
CA PRO A 146 -0.11 2.44 -11.98
C PRO A 146 1.06 2.33 -11.00
N THR A 147 0.81 1.75 -9.85
CA THR A 147 1.84 1.49 -8.83
C THR A 147 2.45 0.13 -9.09
N THR A 148 3.77 0.08 -9.23
CA THR A 148 4.49 -1.18 -9.38
C THR A 148 4.68 -1.88 -8.03
N ARG A 149 4.93 -3.20 -8.08
CA ARG A 149 5.20 -3.99 -6.87
C ARG A 149 6.48 -3.52 -6.17
N ALA A 150 7.50 -3.08 -6.94
CA ALA A 150 8.71 -2.49 -6.37
C ALA A 150 8.45 -1.14 -5.68
N GLU A 151 7.68 -0.25 -6.32
CA GLU A 151 7.29 1.04 -5.71
C GLU A 151 6.52 0.82 -4.41
N PHE A 152 5.55 -0.11 -4.42
CA PHE A 152 4.79 -0.47 -3.22
C PHE A 152 5.71 -0.99 -2.09
N ALA A 153 6.65 -1.88 -2.40
CA ALA A 153 7.59 -2.41 -1.41
C ALA A 153 8.46 -1.30 -0.79
N MET A 154 8.98 -0.38 -1.60
CA MET A 154 9.79 0.75 -1.11
C MET A 154 8.98 1.69 -0.20
N ILE A 155 7.72 1.95 -0.53
CA ILE A 155 6.85 2.79 0.32
C ILE A 155 6.57 2.08 1.64
N VAL A 156 6.27 0.80 1.62
CA VAL A 156 6.02 0.00 2.83
C VAL A 156 7.25 -0.07 3.72
N GLU A 157 8.44 -0.26 3.15
CA GLU A 157 9.70 -0.24 3.90
C GLU A 157 9.91 1.09 4.62
N ASP A 158 9.71 2.22 3.92
CA ASP A 158 9.85 3.55 4.53
C ASP A 158 8.84 3.79 5.66
N ILE A 159 7.59 3.37 5.47
CA ILE A 159 6.56 3.42 6.52
C ILE A 159 7.01 2.59 7.75
N MET A 160 7.55 1.39 7.52
CA MET A 160 8.05 0.54 8.60
C MET A 160 9.19 1.22 9.35
N ILE A 161 10.20 1.72 8.64
CA ILE A 161 11.34 2.44 9.25
C ILE A 161 10.86 3.62 10.08
N THR A 162 9.95 4.42 9.51
CA THR A 162 9.41 5.63 10.17
C THR A 162 8.64 5.28 11.44
N ILE A 163 7.77 4.27 11.39
CA ILE A 163 6.93 3.90 12.53
C ILE A 163 7.71 3.13 13.60
N THR A 164 8.55 2.20 13.21
CA THR A 164 9.32 1.38 14.16
C THR A 164 10.58 2.10 14.67
N ARG A 165 11.08 3.09 13.93
CA ARG A 165 12.39 3.76 14.13
C ARG A 165 13.59 2.82 14.00
N ASP A 166 13.38 1.69 13.37
CA ASP A 166 14.45 0.73 13.07
C ASP A 166 15.10 1.12 11.73
N THR A 167 16.13 1.94 11.81
CA THR A 167 16.90 2.35 10.63
C THR A 167 17.72 1.22 10.01
N GLY A 168 17.94 0.13 10.75
CA GLY A 168 18.64 -1.06 10.25
C GLY A 168 17.86 -1.77 9.14
N LEU A 169 16.54 -1.55 9.05
CA LEU A 169 15.71 -2.09 7.97
C LEU A 169 16.17 -1.62 6.58
N ALA A 170 16.67 -0.39 6.46
CA ALA A 170 17.08 0.19 5.18
C ALA A 170 18.27 -0.54 4.52
N THR A 171 19.01 -1.32 5.28
CA THR A 171 20.23 -2.00 4.80
C THR A 171 20.27 -3.49 5.14
N MET A 172 19.18 -4.02 5.71
CA MET A 172 19.15 -5.36 6.30
C MET A 172 19.55 -6.48 5.33
N PHE A 173 19.22 -6.36 4.06
CA PHE A 173 19.44 -7.39 3.05
C PHE A 173 20.47 -6.98 1.98
N ILE A 174 21.19 -5.86 2.15
CA ILE A 174 22.22 -5.45 1.21
C ILE A 174 23.33 -6.52 1.19
N GLY A 175 23.69 -6.99 -0.02
CA GLY A 175 24.67 -8.03 -0.23
C GLY A 175 24.16 -9.46 -0.13
N ASN A 176 22.89 -9.68 0.26
CA ASN A 176 22.30 -11.02 0.28
C ASN A 176 21.99 -11.50 -1.15
N GLN A 177 21.90 -12.82 -1.32
CA GLN A 177 21.40 -13.40 -2.56
C GLN A 177 19.88 -13.27 -2.64
N SER A 178 19.39 -13.09 -3.87
CA SER A 178 17.94 -13.06 -4.13
C SER A 178 17.35 -14.47 -4.10
N PRO A 179 16.22 -14.67 -3.41
CA PRO A 179 15.46 -15.91 -3.53
C PRO A 179 14.55 -15.93 -4.79
N PHE A 180 14.43 -14.79 -5.50
CA PHE A 180 13.57 -14.64 -6.67
C PHE A 180 14.41 -14.67 -7.93
N PRO A 181 14.05 -15.49 -8.94
CA PRO A 181 14.84 -15.66 -10.16
C PRO A 181 14.88 -14.40 -11.04
N ASP A 182 13.86 -13.55 -10.93
CA ASP A 182 13.69 -12.32 -11.71
C ASP A 182 14.15 -11.04 -10.97
N LEU A 183 14.66 -11.16 -9.75
CA LEU A 183 15.07 -10.02 -8.93
C LEU A 183 16.58 -10.04 -8.64
N ARG A 184 17.33 -9.11 -9.21
CA ARG A 184 18.76 -8.94 -8.93
C ARG A 184 18.99 -8.22 -7.61
N ASN A 185 20.03 -8.61 -6.88
CA ASN A 185 20.34 -8.06 -5.55
C ASN A 185 21.07 -6.69 -5.56
N ASP A 186 21.45 -6.20 -6.73
CA ASP A 186 22.05 -4.87 -6.93
C ASP A 186 21.03 -3.77 -7.26
N LEU A 187 19.74 -4.13 -7.35
CA LEU A 187 18.68 -3.18 -7.66
C LEU A 187 18.31 -2.33 -6.44
N PRO A 188 17.97 -1.04 -6.63
CA PRO A 188 17.71 -0.11 -5.51
C PRO A 188 16.52 -0.51 -4.64
N TYR A 189 15.58 -1.27 -5.17
CA TYR A 189 14.41 -1.76 -4.45
C TYR A 189 14.56 -3.17 -3.87
N PHE A 190 15.73 -3.82 -4.08
CA PHE A 190 15.96 -5.18 -3.60
C PHE A 190 15.75 -5.31 -2.09
N ASN A 191 16.37 -4.42 -1.30
CA ASN A 191 16.24 -4.46 0.16
C ASN A 191 14.78 -4.34 0.59
N ALA A 192 14.02 -3.42 0.00
CA ALA A 192 12.61 -3.23 0.31
C ALA A 192 11.75 -4.47 -0.01
N VAL A 193 12.00 -5.10 -1.15
CA VAL A 193 11.33 -6.37 -1.51
C VAL A 193 11.65 -7.46 -0.49
N MET A 194 12.92 -7.60 -0.10
CA MET A 194 13.33 -8.59 0.90
C MET A 194 12.74 -8.31 2.27
N VAL A 195 12.67 -7.04 2.69
CA VAL A 195 12.01 -6.63 3.94
C VAL A 195 10.53 -7.02 3.92
N CYS A 196 9.82 -6.74 2.84
CA CYS A 196 8.39 -7.03 2.72
C CYS A 196 8.11 -8.54 2.64
N THR A 197 8.92 -9.29 1.90
CA THR A 197 8.67 -10.72 1.67
C THR A 197 9.04 -11.57 2.87
N THR A 198 10.18 -11.31 3.52
CA THR A 198 10.58 -12.04 4.74
C THR A 198 9.64 -11.81 5.93
N ARG A 199 8.90 -10.70 5.93
CA ARG A 199 7.86 -10.40 6.92
C ARG A 199 6.46 -10.86 6.50
N GLY A 200 6.33 -11.49 5.35
CA GLY A 200 5.04 -11.96 4.84
C GLY A 200 4.07 -10.84 4.48
N ILE A 201 4.54 -9.59 4.30
CA ILE A 201 3.74 -8.46 3.84
C ILE A 201 3.43 -8.62 2.36
N MET A 202 4.43 -9.03 1.58
CA MET A 202 4.28 -9.37 0.17
C MET A 202 4.76 -10.80 -0.07
N ASN A 203 4.29 -11.39 -1.17
CA ASN A 203 4.72 -12.71 -1.62
C ASN A 203 5.24 -12.65 -3.06
N ALA A 204 5.88 -13.71 -3.54
CA ALA A 204 6.09 -13.92 -4.96
C ALA A 204 4.76 -13.73 -5.70
N LYS A 205 4.79 -13.23 -6.93
CA LYS A 205 3.60 -13.12 -7.77
C LYS A 205 3.10 -14.49 -8.18
N ASP A 206 4.03 -15.34 -8.53
CA ASP A 206 3.77 -16.72 -8.90
C ASP A 206 4.52 -17.65 -7.93
N ALA A 207 3.75 -18.48 -7.22
CA ALA A 207 4.32 -19.46 -6.29
C ALA A 207 4.98 -20.66 -7.01
N GLY A 208 4.64 -20.92 -8.27
CA GLY A 208 5.19 -22.02 -9.06
C GLY A 208 6.56 -21.67 -9.65
N THR A 209 6.73 -20.48 -10.21
CA THR A 209 8.00 -19.99 -10.78
C THR A 209 8.88 -19.33 -9.73
N GLY A 210 8.31 -18.85 -8.64
CA GLY A 210 8.99 -18.06 -7.62
C GLY A 210 9.30 -16.61 -8.04
N GLU A 211 8.75 -16.14 -9.16
CA GLU A 211 8.97 -14.76 -9.64
C GLU A 211 8.28 -13.73 -8.76
N PHE A 212 8.98 -12.62 -8.51
CA PHE A 212 8.42 -11.49 -7.76
C PHE A 212 7.69 -10.50 -8.67
N ASP A 213 8.11 -10.32 -9.92
CA ASP A 213 7.58 -9.35 -10.89
C ASP A 213 7.61 -7.90 -10.35
N ALA A 214 8.82 -7.43 -10.04
CA ALA A 214 9.03 -6.11 -9.42
C ALA A 214 8.48 -4.94 -10.26
N ALA A 215 8.54 -5.04 -11.59
CA ALA A 215 8.05 -4.03 -12.53
C ALA A 215 6.54 -4.13 -12.81
N GLY A 216 5.94 -5.26 -12.52
CA GLY A 216 4.49 -5.47 -12.68
C GLY A 216 3.68 -4.61 -11.72
N SER A 217 2.46 -4.26 -12.13
CA SER A 217 1.52 -3.54 -11.27
C SER A 217 1.02 -4.43 -10.12
N ILE A 218 0.65 -3.80 -9.02
CA ILE A 218 0.05 -4.50 -7.88
C ILE A 218 -1.47 -4.50 -7.98
N PRO A 219 -2.14 -5.68 -7.89
CA PRO A 219 -3.60 -5.77 -7.83
C PRO A 219 -4.15 -5.23 -6.49
N GLY A 220 -5.39 -4.71 -6.52
CA GLY A 220 -6.04 -4.15 -5.34
C GLY A 220 -6.18 -5.12 -4.18
N ALA A 221 -6.54 -6.38 -4.46
CA ALA A 221 -6.65 -7.42 -3.45
C ALA A 221 -5.30 -7.74 -2.78
N ASP A 222 -4.19 -7.72 -3.55
CA ASP A 222 -2.85 -7.96 -3.03
C ASP A 222 -2.36 -6.79 -2.18
N ALA A 223 -2.60 -5.56 -2.63
CA ALA A 223 -2.28 -4.35 -1.87
C ALA A 223 -3.02 -4.32 -0.52
N LEU A 224 -4.32 -4.62 -0.52
CA LEU A 224 -5.12 -4.70 0.71
C LEU A 224 -4.63 -5.77 1.68
N LEU A 225 -4.33 -6.96 1.18
CA LEU A 225 -3.81 -8.04 2.02
C LEU A 225 -2.47 -7.66 2.64
N SER A 226 -1.60 -7.02 1.84
CA SER A 226 -0.31 -6.48 2.30
C SER A 226 -0.50 -5.39 3.37
N ILE A 227 -1.43 -4.47 3.15
CA ILE A 227 -1.75 -3.39 4.11
C ILE A 227 -2.31 -3.98 5.41
N ARG A 228 -3.16 -4.99 5.34
CA ARG A 228 -3.67 -5.68 6.55
C ARG A 228 -2.54 -6.31 7.35
N THR A 229 -1.61 -7.00 6.68
CA THR A 229 -0.45 -7.62 7.33
C THR A 229 0.45 -6.55 7.95
N LEU A 230 0.71 -5.48 7.21
CA LEU A 230 1.47 -4.33 7.70
C LEU A 230 0.82 -3.71 8.94
N LYS A 231 -0.50 -3.46 8.89
CA LYS A 231 -1.26 -2.92 10.04
C LYS A 231 -1.12 -3.80 11.28
N ALA A 232 -1.23 -5.12 11.11
CA ALA A 232 -1.06 -6.06 12.22
C ALA A 232 0.36 -6.03 12.81
N GLN A 233 1.39 -5.88 11.98
CA GLN A 233 2.79 -5.76 12.44
C GLN A 233 3.05 -4.43 13.14
N LEU A 234 2.44 -3.34 12.68
CA LEU A 234 2.59 -2.01 13.26
C LEU A 234 1.72 -1.77 14.51
N ALA A 235 0.73 -2.62 14.77
CA ALA A 235 -0.20 -2.44 15.90
C ALA A 235 0.47 -2.42 17.29
N LYS A 236 1.68 -2.96 17.40
CA LYS A 236 2.46 -2.99 18.66
C LYS A 236 3.31 -1.72 18.87
N TYR A 237 3.35 -0.84 17.90
CA TYR A 237 4.11 0.40 17.95
C TYR A 237 3.17 1.60 18.03
#